data_722f12ec4e9a794a9646eb4457e53a81
#
_entry.id   722f12ec4e9a794a9646eb4457e53a81
#
_cell.length_a   1.000
_cell.length_b   1.000
_cell.length_c   1.000
_cell.angle_alpha   90.00
_cell.angle_beta   90.00
_cell.angle_gamma   90.00
#
_symmetry.space_group_name_H-M   'P 1'
#
loop_
_entity.id
_entity.type
_entity.pdbx_description
1 polymer ?
#
loop_
_entity_poly.entity_id
_entity_poly.type
_entity_poly.pdbx_seq_one_letter_code
_entity_poly.pdbx_strand_id
1 'polypeptide(L)'
;MFHQEFFPTPAHVIDLMQIDASGKIVLEPHAGKGDIVDYCINQGARQVLAFEINKDLQQIVKQKATLLGEDFFDCKPEQVSHINAIYMNPPFSNGEKHIVHAWNIAPEGCEIISLCNYQTIENNSRYGQLSKIISSYGISENLGDCFSTAERTTGIDIGLIRLFKPIVSKEFEFDGFFMEEDEEEIQGEGIMQYNEIRALVNRYVGTMKIFDQMKLQVDSVNAMIGQIGMTRISIAIGHDKDVTTKEQFSKIIQKKSWNHIFAKMNMEKYVTSGVMKDINKFVETQEKVPFTMKNIYRMLQIIVGTRQETFNRAL
;
A
#
# COMPACT_ATOMS: atom_id res chain seq x y z
N MET A 1 -5.87 33.98 -1.60
CA MET A 1 -4.43 34.27 -1.46
C MET A 1 -3.76 32.92 -1.16
N PHE A 2 -2.89 32.41 -2.02
CA PHE A 2 -2.25 31.12 -1.82
C PHE A 2 -1.30 31.16 -0.62
N HIS A 3 -1.18 30.03 0.06
CA HIS A 3 -0.27 29.88 1.21
C HIS A 3 1.17 30.26 0.82
N GLN A 4 1.95 30.83 1.75
CA GLN A 4 3.32 31.30 1.46
C GLN A 4 4.24 30.20 0.94
N GLU A 5 3.95 28.95 1.26
CA GLU A 5 4.75 27.77 0.88
C GLU A 5 4.14 26.95 -0.28
N PHE A 6 3.22 27.54 -1.03
CA PHE A 6 2.68 26.90 -2.22
C PHE A 6 3.61 27.13 -3.42
N PHE A 7 4.27 26.07 -3.90
CA PHE A 7 5.14 26.06 -5.05
C PHE A 7 4.63 25.03 -6.08
N PRO A 8 3.91 25.44 -7.12
CA PRO A 8 3.51 24.55 -8.20
C PRO A 8 4.73 23.87 -8.80
N THR A 9 4.64 22.55 -9.04
CA THR A 9 5.76 21.76 -9.53
C THR A 9 5.86 21.91 -11.04
N PRO A 10 6.94 22.53 -11.59
CA PRO A 10 7.09 22.67 -13.02
C PRO A 10 7.22 21.33 -13.73
N ALA A 11 6.72 21.23 -14.98
CA ALA A 11 6.75 19.99 -15.74
C ALA A 11 8.16 19.39 -15.87
N HIS A 12 9.18 20.23 -16.14
CA HIS A 12 10.56 19.75 -16.23
C HIS A 12 11.10 19.20 -14.90
N VAL A 13 10.60 19.67 -13.74
CA VAL A 13 10.98 19.14 -12.44
C VAL A 13 10.30 17.80 -12.19
N ILE A 14 9.03 17.65 -12.64
CA ILE A 14 8.33 16.35 -12.59
C ILE A 14 9.06 15.33 -13.46
N ASP A 15 9.56 15.75 -14.65
CA ASP A 15 10.38 14.89 -15.51
C ASP A 15 11.67 14.43 -14.81
N LEU A 16 12.33 15.32 -14.04
CA LEU A 16 13.50 14.97 -13.22
C LEU A 16 13.16 13.96 -12.10
N MET A 17 11.92 13.97 -11.61
CA MET A 17 11.46 12.97 -10.66
C MET A 17 11.37 11.57 -11.28
N GLN A 18 11.42 11.40 -12.59
CA GLN A 18 11.35 10.11 -13.31
C GLN A 18 10.26 9.19 -12.74
N ILE A 19 9.06 9.74 -12.57
CA ILE A 19 7.90 9.04 -12.07
C ILE A 19 7.47 7.98 -13.09
N ASP A 20 7.20 6.77 -12.62
CA ASP A 20 6.48 5.73 -13.36
C ASP A 20 5.16 5.45 -12.66
N ALA A 21 4.07 6.02 -13.17
CA ALA A 21 2.74 5.86 -12.61
C ALA A 21 1.89 4.80 -13.35
N SER A 22 2.40 4.21 -14.44
CA SER A 22 1.63 3.31 -15.28
C SER A 22 1.06 2.11 -14.52
N GLY A 23 -0.27 1.99 -14.55
CA GLY A 23 -1.02 0.92 -13.88
C GLY A 23 -1.00 0.96 -12.35
N LYS A 24 -0.35 1.95 -11.73
CA LYS A 24 -0.23 2.10 -10.27
C LYS A 24 -1.40 2.85 -9.66
N ILE A 25 -1.66 2.59 -8.40
CA ILE A 25 -2.46 3.46 -7.53
C ILE A 25 -1.47 4.35 -6.79
N VAL A 26 -1.58 5.66 -7.03
CA VAL A 26 -0.64 6.66 -6.55
C VAL A 26 -1.28 7.51 -5.46
N LEU A 27 -0.52 7.91 -4.45
CA LEU A 27 -0.86 8.96 -3.50
C LEU A 27 -0.03 10.20 -3.79
N GLU A 28 -0.70 11.34 -3.99
CA GLU A 28 -0.11 12.68 -4.00
C GLU A 28 -0.61 13.46 -2.77
N PRO A 29 0.21 13.56 -1.72
CA PRO A 29 -0.26 14.10 -0.44
C PRO A 29 -0.25 15.64 -0.33
N HIS A 30 0.24 16.36 -1.35
CA HIS A 30 0.33 17.83 -1.39
C HIS A 30 -0.07 18.33 -2.78
N ALA A 31 -1.31 17.99 -3.19
CA ALA A 31 -1.70 18.01 -4.60
C ALA A 31 -1.66 19.41 -5.25
N GLY A 32 -1.77 20.49 -4.46
CA GLY A 32 -1.75 21.83 -5.00
C GLY A 32 -2.81 22.04 -6.09
N LYS A 33 -2.41 22.50 -7.25
CA LYS A 33 -3.31 22.59 -8.42
C LYS A 33 -3.37 21.29 -9.24
N GLY A 34 -2.62 20.24 -8.84
CA GLY A 34 -2.65 18.92 -9.43
C GLY A 34 -1.61 18.68 -10.52
N ASP A 35 -0.46 19.34 -10.50
CA ASP A 35 0.58 19.17 -11.53
C ASP A 35 1.10 17.72 -11.57
N ILE A 36 1.45 17.15 -10.41
CA ILE A 36 1.90 15.74 -10.30
C ILE A 36 0.71 14.78 -10.53
N VAL A 37 -0.51 15.14 -10.10
CA VAL A 37 -1.73 14.37 -10.36
C VAL A 37 -1.96 14.21 -11.86
N ASP A 38 -1.92 15.31 -12.61
CA ASP A 38 -2.10 15.32 -14.07
C ASP A 38 -1.01 14.49 -14.75
N TYR A 39 0.23 14.60 -14.30
CA TYR A 39 1.34 13.80 -14.83
C TYR A 39 1.09 12.30 -14.62
N CYS A 40 0.70 11.89 -13.42
CA CYS A 40 0.37 10.50 -13.12
C CYS A 40 -0.79 9.96 -13.97
N ILE A 41 -1.84 10.76 -14.16
CA ILE A 41 -2.98 10.37 -15.00
C ILE A 41 -2.52 10.19 -16.46
N ASN A 42 -1.73 11.11 -16.99
CA ASN A 42 -1.20 11.05 -18.35
C ASN A 42 -0.27 9.86 -18.58
N GLN A 43 0.42 9.41 -17.53
CA GLN A 43 1.25 8.20 -17.52
C GLN A 43 0.42 6.90 -17.44
N GLY A 44 -0.90 6.99 -17.28
CA GLY A 44 -1.79 5.83 -17.17
C GLY A 44 -1.87 5.26 -15.76
N ALA A 45 -1.80 6.10 -14.73
CA ALA A 45 -2.10 5.67 -13.36
C ALA A 45 -3.50 5.06 -13.29
N ARG A 46 -3.63 3.95 -12.57
CA ARG A 46 -4.93 3.29 -12.36
C ARG A 46 -5.86 4.14 -11.51
N GLN A 47 -5.32 4.84 -10.54
CA GLN A 47 -6.02 5.75 -9.63
C GLN A 47 -5.02 6.70 -9.01
N VAL A 48 -5.43 7.96 -8.81
CA VAL A 48 -4.68 8.92 -8.00
C VAL A 48 -5.52 9.30 -6.80
N LEU A 49 -4.93 9.14 -5.63
CA LEU A 49 -5.45 9.58 -4.34
C LEU A 49 -4.71 10.87 -3.95
N ALA A 50 -5.37 11.80 -3.28
CA ALA A 50 -4.75 13.07 -2.97
C ALA A 50 -5.16 13.62 -1.60
N PHE A 51 -4.28 14.46 -1.03
CA PHE A 51 -4.59 15.40 0.05
C PHE A 51 -4.29 16.81 -0.43
N GLU A 52 -5.07 17.79 0.04
CA GLU A 52 -4.85 19.19 -0.24
C GLU A 52 -5.47 20.05 0.87
N ILE A 53 -4.64 20.88 1.53
CA ILE A 53 -5.08 21.68 2.67
C ILE A 53 -5.85 22.92 2.25
N ASN A 54 -5.57 23.48 1.07
CA ASN A 54 -6.22 24.67 0.56
C ASN A 54 -7.58 24.32 -0.07
N LYS A 55 -8.66 24.87 0.51
CA LYS A 55 -10.05 24.58 0.07
C LYS A 55 -10.34 24.97 -1.39
N ASP A 56 -9.72 26.04 -1.88
CA ASP A 56 -9.90 26.47 -3.26
C ASP A 56 -9.24 25.47 -4.23
N LEU A 57 -8.03 24.99 -3.90
CA LEU A 57 -7.32 23.99 -4.69
C LEU A 57 -7.98 22.60 -4.62
N GLN A 58 -8.63 22.26 -3.49
CA GLN A 58 -9.40 21.03 -3.39
C GLN A 58 -10.47 20.89 -4.47
N GLN A 59 -11.09 22.01 -4.90
CA GLN A 59 -12.11 21.97 -5.96
C GLN A 59 -11.51 21.57 -7.30
N ILE A 60 -10.26 21.94 -7.56
CA ILE A 60 -9.53 21.57 -8.76
C ILE A 60 -9.13 20.09 -8.67
N VAL A 61 -8.56 19.68 -7.55
CA VAL A 61 -8.08 18.30 -7.34
C VAL A 61 -9.23 17.29 -7.40
N LYS A 62 -10.39 17.59 -6.84
CA LYS A 62 -11.60 16.73 -6.87
C LYS A 62 -12.09 16.39 -8.27
N GLN A 63 -11.76 17.20 -9.27
CA GLN A 63 -12.11 16.93 -10.66
C GLN A 63 -11.18 15.92 -11.33
N LYS A 64 -10.00 15.67 -10.75
CA LYS A 64 -8.91 14.89 -11.33
C LYS A 64 -8.59 13.63 -10.53
N ALA A 65 -8.70 13.70 -9.21
CA ALA A 65 -8.27 12.67 -8.28
C ALA A 65 -9.28 12.44 -7.15
N THR A 66 -9.12 11.33 -6.45
CA THR A 66 -9.90 11.04 -5.24
C THR A 66 -9.29 11.78 -4.05
N LEU A 67 -9.91 12.86 -3.60
CA LEU A 67 -9.47 13.58 -2.41
C LEU A 67 -9.81 12.78 -1.15
N LEU A 68 -8.78 12.38 -0.37
CA LEU A 68 -8.93 11.61 0.86
C LEU A 68 -9.15 12.49 2.10
N GLY A 69 -8.60 13.70 2.10
CA GLY A 69 -8.68 14.63 3.23
C GLY A 69 -8.00 15.97 2.97
N GLU A 70 -7.94 16.78 4.01
CA GLU A 70 -7.33 18.11 3.98
C GLU A 70 -5.85 18.04 4.40
N ASP A 71 -5.57 17.61 5.62
CA ASP A 71 -4.22 17.51 6.16
C ASP A 71 -3.64 16.11 5.93
N PHE A 72 -2.47 16.06 5.31
CA PHE A 72 -1.77 14.80 5.09
C PHE A 72 -1.36 14.10 6.38
N PHE A 73 -1.10 14.82 7.45
CA PHE A 73 -0.77 14.22 8.75
C PHE A 73 -1.94 13.45 9.39
N ASP A 74 -3.16 13.70 8.95
CA ASP A 74 -4.34 12.94 9.35
C ASP A 74 -4.46 11.61 8.56
N CYS A 75 -3.64 11.42 7.53
CA CYS A 75 -3.64 10.21 6.73
C CYS A 75 -3.21 8.99 7.56
N LYS A 76 -4.09 8.01 7.62
CA LYS A 76 -3.84 6.77 8.32
C LYS A 76 -3.40 5.68 7.34
N PRO A 77 -2.52 4.78 7.76
CA PRO A 77 -2.08 3.65 6.93
C PRO A 77 -3.23 2.87 6.29
N GLU A 78 -4.40 2.80 6.95
CA GLU A 78 -5.59 2.11 6.47
C GLU A 78 -6.12 2.64 5.15
N GLN A 79 -6.07 3.96 5.02
CA GLN A 79 -6.62 4.66 3.85
C GLN A 79 -5.78 4.41 2.61
N VAL A 80 -4.48 4.11 2.81
CA VAL A 80 -3.47 4.01 1.74
C VAL A 80 -2.78 2.65 1.65
N SER A 81 -3.33 1.62 2.32
CA SER A 81 -2.74 0.28 2.34
C SER A 81 -2.65 -0.41 0.95
N HIS A 82 -3.33 0.13 -0.03
CA HIS A 82 -3.45 -0.42 -1.39
C HIS A 82 -2.69 0.37 -2.45
N ILE A 83 -1.97 1.43 -2.07
CA ILE A 83 -1.18 2.22 -3.01
C ILE A 83 0.12 1.51 -3.40
N ASN A 84 0.61 1.86 -4.58
CA ASN A 84 1.88 1.37 -5.10
C ASN A 84 3.00 2.40 -4.99
N ALA A 85 2.64 3.69 -4.97
CA ALA A 85 3.61 4.76 -4.94
C ALA A 85 3.07 6.01 -4.23
N ILE A 86 3.99 6.81 -3.67
CA ILE A 86 3.76 8.15 -3.16
C ILE A 86 4.68 9.09 -3.91
N TYR A 87 4.12 10.07 -4.62
CA TYR A 87 4.87 11.10 -5.31
C TYR A 87 4.47 12.45 -4.75
N MET A 88 5.46 13.23 -4.29
CA MET A 88 5.14 14.40 -3.49
C MET A 88 6.14 15.55 -3.64
N ASN A 89 5.61 16.76 -3.57
CA ASN A 89 6.35 18.00 -3.37
C ASN A 89 5.84 18.68 -2.10
N PRO A 90 6.36 18.28 -0.90
CA PRO A 90 5.89 18.82 0.36
C PRO A 90 6.36 20.26 0.59
N PRO A 91 5.74 20.99 1.55
CA PRO A 91 6.24 22.29 1.99
C PRO A 91 7.70 22.19 2.41
N PHE A 92 8.57 23.04 1.82
CA PHE A 92 10.03 22.94 2.00
C PHE A 92 10.50 23.20 3.45
N SER A 93 9.71 23.94 4.24
CA SER A 93 10.04 24.21 5.66
C SER A 93 9.93 22.97 6.55
N ASN A 94 9.07 22.02 6.20
CA ASN A 94 8.79 20.82 6.99
C ASN A 94 8.96 19.51 6.20
N GLY A 95 9.67 19.53 5.09
CA GLY A 95 9.81 18.39 4.17
C GLY A 95 10.18 17.07 4.85
N GLU A 96 11.11 17.11 5.82
CA GLU A 96 11.50 15.93 6.59
C GLU A 96 10.32 15.23 7.26
N LYS A 97 9.45 15.99 7.96
CA LYS A 97 8.31 15.42 8.68
C LYS A 97 7.32 14.75 7.74
N HIS A 98 7.07 15.39 6.59
CA HIS A 98 6.17 14.84 5.57
C HIS A 98 6.73 13.55 4.96
N ILE A 99 8.05 13.51 4.66
CA ILE A 99 8.69 12.33 4.09
C ILE A 99 8.70 11.16 5.08
N VAL A 100 9.01 11.45 6.34
CA VAL A 100 8.97 10.44 7.42
C VAL A 100 7.53 9.94 7.63
N HIS A 101 6.53 10.83 7.60
CA HIS A 101 5.13 10.42 7.69
C HIS A 101 4.74 9.54 6.49
N ALA A 102 5.10 9.93 5.27
CA ALA A 102 4.87 9.12 4.07
C ALA A 102 5.50 7.71 4.20
N TRP A 103 6.74 7.64 4.71
CA TRP A 103 7.39 6.36 5.01
C TRP A 103 6.61 5.51 6.00
N ASN A 104 6.13 6.12 7.08
CA ASN A 104 5.43 5.39 8.15
C ASN A 104 4.10 4.81 7.69
N ILE A 105 3.35 5.53 6.82
CA ILE A 105 2.05 5.08 6.31
C ILE A 105 2.13 4.21 5.07
N ALA A 106 3.25 4.27 4.33
CA ALA A 106 3.43 3.52 3.10
C ALA A 106 3.33 2.01 3.33
N PRO A 107 2.61 1.26 2.49
CA PRO A 107 2.62 -0.21 2.53
C PRO A 107 3.97 -0.76 2.05
N GLU A 108 4.24 -2.02 2.38
CA GLU A 108 5.38 -2.75 1.83
C GLU A 108 5.34 -2.79 0.30
N GLY A 109 6.49 -2.67 -0.35
CA GLY A 109 6.62 -2.59 -1.80
C GLY A 109 6.21 -1.24 -2.39
N CYS A 110 5.90 -0.24 -1.55
CA CYS A 110 5.58 1.10 -2.02
C CYS A 110 6.86 1.88 -2.36
N GLU A 111 6.84 2.54 -3.50
CA GLU A 111 7.84 3.52 -3.90
C GLU A 111 7.46 4.90 -3.36
N ILE A 112 8.43 5.66 -2.86
CA ILE A 112 8.23 7.06 -2.44
C ILE A 112 9.24 7.93 -3.17
N ILE A 113 8.75 8.92 -3.93
CA ILE A 113 9.58 9.92 -4.59
C ILE A 113 9.14 11.29 -4.07
N SER A 114 10.08 12.00 -3.45
CA SER A 114 9.81 13.30 -2.84
C SER A 114 10.83 14.34 -3.23
N LEU A 115 10.35 15.53 -3.53
CA LEU A 115 11.17 16.73 -3.52
C LEU A 115 11.32 17.25 -2.10
N CYS A 116 12.39 17.96 -1.82
CA CYS A 116 12.59 18.70 -0.56
C CYS A 116 13.64 19.81 -0.75
N ASN A 117 13.79 20.68 0.23
CA ASN A 117 14.97 21.53 0.29
C ASN A 117 16.23 20.64 0.48
N TYR A 118 17.24 20.77 -0.36
CA TYR A 118 18.44 19.94 -0.28
C TYR A 118 19.16 20.06 1.08
N GLN A 119 19.07 21.21 1.73
CA GLN A 119 19.59 21.37 3.09
C GLN A 119 18.90 20.44 4.10
N THR A 120 17.69 19.99 3.84
CA THR A 120 17.02 18.98 4.68
C THR A 120 17.80 17.67 4.69
N ILE A 121 18.43 17.32 3.57
CA ILE A 121 19.26 16.12 3.45
C ILE A 121 20.63 16.34 4.10
N GLU A 122 21.29 17.49 3.82
CA GLU A 122 22.62 17.80 4.33
C GLU A 122 22.66 17.99 5.85
N ASN A 123 21.68 18.74 6.38
CA ASN A 123 21.61 19.09 7.81
C ASN A 123 20.97 17.99 8.66
N ASN A 124 20.38 16.97 8.02
CA ASN A 124 19.85 15.82 8.76
C ASN A 124 21.04 15.09 9.40
N SER A 125 21.16 15.23 10.72
CA SER A 125 22.26 14.60 11.44
C SER A 125 22.33 13.13 11.06
N ARG A 126 23.53 12.52 10.99
CA ARG A 126 23.72 11.08 10.72
C ARG A 126 22.84 10.16 11.58
N TYR A 127 22.21 10.70 12.61
CA TYR A 127 21.33 10.02 13.55
C TYR A 127 19.85 10.38 13.36
N GLY A 128 19.52 11.30 12.44
CA GLY A 128 18.15 11.67 12.13
C GLY A 128 17.36 10.49 11.55
N GLN A 129 16.05 10.48 11.76
CA GLN A 129 15.17 9.40 11.25
C GLN A 129 15.20 9.34 9.72
N LEU A 130 15.11 10.49 9.04
CA LEU A 130 15.13 10.55 7.57
C LEU A 130 16.47 10.06 7.01
N SER A 131 17.60 10.47 7.62
CA SER A 131 18.93 10.02 7.19
C SER A 131 19.09 8.49 7.27
N LYS A 132 18.56 7.87 8.34
CA LYS A 132 18.54 6.41 8.50
C LYS A 132 17.67 5.73 7.43
N ILE A 133 16.50 6.31 7.14
CA ILE A 133 15.61 5.79 6.11
C ILE A 133 16.28 5.85 4.74
N ILE A 134 16.86 7.00 4.37
CA ILE A 134 17.55 7.16 3.08
C ILE A 134 18.70 6.18 2.95
N SER A 135 19.58 6.10 3.97
CA SER A 135 20.76 5.24 3.92
C SER A 135 20.44 3.75 3.84
N SER A 136 19.30 3.32 4.38
CA SER A 136 18.90 1.91 4.43
C SER A 136 17.99 1.50 3.26
N TYR A 137 17.20 2.44 2.72
CA TYR A 137 16.09 2.08 1.83
C TYR A 137 15.97 2.99 0.61
N GLY A 138 16.96 3.82 0.32
CA GLY A 138 16.86 4.70 -0.82
C GLY A 138 18.13 5.45 -1.17
N ILE A 139 17.95 6.45 -1.99
CA ILE A 139 18.97 7.37 -2.47
C ILE A 139 18.47 8.81 -2.41
N SER A 140 19.38 9.76 -2.41
CA SER A 140 19.06 11.18 -2.56
C SER A 140 20.02 11.84 -3.57
N GLU A 141 19.51 12.87 -4.23
CA GLU A 141 20.21 13.59 -5.29
C GLU A 141 19.97 15.09 -5.13
N ASN A 142 20.97 15.91 -5.48
CA ASN A 142 20.83 17.37 -5.57
C ASN A 142 20.46 17.76 -7.02
N LEU A 143 19.27 18.33 -7.22
CA LEU A 143 18.81 18.83 -8.52
C LEU A 143 19.19 20.28 -8.78
N GLY A 144 19.88 20.95 -7.82
CA GLY A 144 20.19 22.38 -7.88
C GLY A 144 18.95 23.27 -7.81
N ASP A 145 19.04 24.52 -8.28
CA ASP A 145 17.93 25.47 -8.31
C ASP A 145 17.01 25.22 -9.53
N CYS A 146 16.36 24.06 -9.54
CA CYS A 146 15.45 23.66 -10.63
C CYS A 146 14.10 24.40 -10.62
N PHE A 147 13.80 25.20 -9.59
CA PHE A 147 12.61 26.07 -9.53
C PHE A 147 12.88 27.52 -9.99
N SER A 148 14.08 27.83 -10.48
CA SER A 148 14.44 29.18 -10.95
C SER A 148 13.55 29.72 -12.09
N THR A 149 12.95 28.81 -12.88
CA THR A 149 12.02 29.13 -13.99
C THR A 149 10.57 28.81 -13.68
N ALA A 150 10.25 28.45 -12.44
CA ALA A 150 8.90 28.11 -12.01
C ALA A 150 7.98 29.34 -11.94
N GLU A 151 6.65 29.12 -11.94
CA GLU A 151 5.66 30.18 -11.67
C GLU A 151 5.96 30.91 -10.35
N ARG A 152 6.58 30.21 -9.40
CA ARG A 152 7.10 30.75 -8.16
C ARG A 152 8.48 30.20 -7.89
N THR A 153 9.47 31.06 -7.88
CA THR A 153 10.88 30.70 -7.66
C THR A 153 11.18 30.52 -6.17
N THR A 154 12.06 29.60 -5.83
CA THR A 154 12.45 29.36 -4.44
C THR A 154 13.82 29.93 -4.11
N GLY A 155 14.75 29.96 -5.05
CA GLY A 155 16.17 30.35 -4.86
C GLY A 155 16.93 29.40 -3.93
N ILE A 156 16.46 28.16 -3.77
CA ILE A 156 17.12 27.11 -2.97
C ILE A 156 17.39 25.89 -3.84
N ASP A 157 18.43 25.14 -3.48
CA ASP A 157 18.70 23.85 -4.10
C ASP A 157 17.64 22.84 -3.68
N ILE A 158 17.16 22.10 -4.63
CA ILE A 158 16.14 21.06 -4.45
C ILE A 158 16.80 19.70 -4.37
N GLY A 159 16.47 18.96 -3.32
CA GLY A 159 16.80 17.55 -3.17
C GLY A 159 15.69 16.66 -3.69
N LEU A 160 16.08 15.60 -4.38
CA LEU A 160 15.22 14.50 -4.76
C LEU A 160 15.54 13.28 -3.87
N ILE A 161 14.53 12.72 -3.25
CA ILE A 161 14.64 11.51 -2.43
C ILE A 161 13.81 10.42 -3.07
N ARG A 162 14.42 9.25 -3.27
CA ARG A 162 13.76 8.03 -3.71
C ARG A 162 13.90 6.97 -2.65
N LEU A 163 12.78 6.48 -2.14
CA LEU A 163 12.73 5.42 -1.15
C LEU A 163 11.92 4.25 -1.69
N PHE A 164 12.31 3.06 -1.30
CA PHE A 164 11.54 1.87 -1.56
C PHE A 164 11.26 1.16 -0.25
N LYS A 165 9.99 1.02 0.12
CA LYS A 165 9.58 0.31 1.32
C LYS A 165 9.82 -1.17 1.08
N PRO A 166 10.77 -1.82 1.79
CA PRO A 166 11.05 -3.21 1.53
C PRO A 166 9.81 -4.07 1.82
N ILE A 167 9.64 -5.08 1.03
CA ILE A 167 8.78 -6.18 1.40
C ILE A 167 9.59 -6.96 2.43
N VAL A 168 9.21 -6.86 3.70
CA VAL A 168 9.86 -7.63 4.75
C VAL A 168 9.44 -9.09 4.55
N SER A 169 10.09 -9.75 3.61
CA SER A 169 10.12 -11.20 3.61
C SER A 169 10.94 -11.60 4.84
N LYS A 170 10.30 -11.85 5.98
CA LYS A 170 10.87 -12.87 6.87
C LYS A 170 11.13 -14.05 5.95
N GLU A 171 12.36 -14.56 5.96
CA GLU A 171 12.79 -15.69 5.14
C GLU A 171 11.62 -16.65 4.97
N PHE A 172 11.19 -16.83 3.73
CA PHE A 172 10.14 -17.76 3.42
C PHE A 172 10.71 -19.17 3.59
N GLU A 173 10.75 -19.66 4.80
CA GLU A 173 10.55 -21.07 5.02
C GLU A 173 9.12 -21.36 4.60
N PHE A 174 8.96 -22.04 3.48
CA PHE A 174 7.70 -22.43 2.88
C PHE A 174 6.95 -23.47 3.73
N ASP A 175 7.44 -23.74 4.93
CA ASP A 175 6.86 -24.62 5.90
C ASP A 175 6.05 -23.81 6.92
N GLY A 176 4.78 -23.68 6.61
CA GLY A 176 3.81 -23.12 7.50
C GLY A 176 3.56 -21.63 7.28
N PHE A 177 2.55 -21.34 6.52
CA PHE A 177 1.87 -20.06 6.41
C PHE A 177 1.21 -19.63 7.75
N PHE A 178 1.58 -20.28 8.83
CA PHE A 178 1.10 -20.05 10.16
C PHE A 178 2.27 -19.56 11.01
N MET A 179 2.20 -18.30 11.37
CA MET A 179 3.11 -17.63 12.28
C MET A 179 3.43 -18.50 13.49
N GLU A 180 4.71 -18.71 13.75
CA GLU A 180 5.15 -18.84 15.13
C GLU A 180 4.94 -17.49 15.81
N GLU A 181 4.26 -17.54 16.93
CA GLU A 181 3.83 -16.42 17.72
C GLU A 181 5.07 -15.72 18.31
N ASP A 182 5.31 -14.47 17.90
CA ASP A 182 5.94 -13.52 18.81
C ASP A 182 4.84 -13.09 19.78
N GLU A 183 4.88 -13.71 20.97
CA GLU A 183 4.07 -13.34 22.12
C GLU A 183 4.44 -11.92 22.58
N GLU A 184 3.70 -10.92 22.10
CA GLU A 184 3.46 -9.71 22.88
C GLU A 184 1.98 -9.67 23.24
N GLU A 185 1.73 -9.97 24.53
CA GLU A 185 0.44 -9.78 25.17
C GLU A 185 -0.06 -8.36 24.93
N ILE A 186 -1.11 -8.23 24.13
CA ILE A 186 -1.90 -7.02 24.12
C ILE A 186 -3.26 -7.37 24.69
N GLN A 187 -3.42 -7.05 25.97
CA GLN A 187 -4.72 -7.00 26.62
C GLN A 187 -5.60 -5.97 25.91
N GLY A 188 -6.61 -6.43 25.21
CA GLY A 188 -7.63 -5.61 24.59
C GLY A 188 -8.82 -6.50 24.22
N GLU A 189 -9.90 -6.39 24.96
CA GLU A 189 -11.19 -6.96 24.58
C GLU A 189 -11.64 -6.28 23.27
N GLY A 190 -11.64 -7.00 22.16
CA GLY A 190 -12.27 -6.53 20.94
C GLY A 190 -11.52 -6.90 19.67
N ILE A 191 -12.23 -6.83 18.60
CA ILE A 191 -11.90 -6.93 17.17
C ILE A 191 -10.39 -6.87 16.89
N MET A 192 -9.89 -7.86 16.13
CA MET A 192 -8.52 -7.99 15.65
C MET A 192 -7.89 -6.63 15.31
N GLN A 193 -6.69 -6.35 15.83
CA GLN A 193 -6.05 -5.06 15.66
C GLN A 193 -5.78 -4.78 14.18
N TYR A 194 -5.92 -3.52 13.80
CA TYR A 194 -5.71 -3.04 12.44
C TYR A 194 -4.38 -3.49 11.82
N ASN A 195 -3.29 -3.41 12.56
CA ASN A 195 -1.95 -3.80 12.09
C ASN A 195 -1.85 -5.27 11.69
N GLU A 196 -2.59 -6.16 12.32
CA GLU A 196 -2.62 -7.58 11.99
C GLU A 196 -3.37 -7.84 10.68
N ILE A 197 -4.52 -7.18 10.46
CA ILE A 197 -5.27 -7.30 9.22
C ILE A 197 -4.45 -6.72 8.06
N ARG A 198 -3.80 -5.59 8.27
CA ARG A 198 -2.91 -4.99 7.29
C ARG A 198 -1.75 -5.92 6.92
N ALA A 199 -1.08 -6.50 7.91
CA ALA A 199 0.00 -7.45 7.67
C ALA A 199 -0.48 -8.65 6.85
N LEU A 200 -1.70 -9.14 7.11
CA LEU A 200 -2.29 -10.25 6.37
C LEU A 200 -2.61 -9.87 4.92
N VAL A 201 -3.17 -8.67 4.68
CA VAL A 201 -3.44 -8.17 3.32
C VAL A 201 -2.14 -8.00 2.55
N ASN A 202 -1.12 -7.41 3.17
CA ASN A 202 0.19 -7.24 2.54
C ASN A 202 0.84 -8.58 2.18
N ARG A 203 0.73 -9.59 3.07
CA ARG A 203 1.20 -10.95 2.78
C ARG A 203 0.43 -11.58 1.62
N TYR A 204 -0.90 -11.42 1.59
CA TYR A 204 -1.70 -11.88 0.46
C TYR A 204 -1.22 -11.25 -0.86
N VAL A 205 -1.10 -9.93 -0.90
CA VAL A 205 -0.64 -9.20 -2.10
C VAL A 205 0.78 -9.60 -2.50
N GLY A 206 1.69 -9.69 -1.52
CA GLY A 206 3.07 -10.15 -1.75
C GLY A 206 3.12 -11.56 -2.31
N THR A 207 2.34 -12.47 -1.73
CA THR A 207 2.25 -13.86 -2.20
C THR A 207 1.74 -13.95 -3.64
N MET A 208 0.74 -13.12 -4.00
CA MET A 208 0.24 -13.06 -5.38
C MET A 208 1.30 -12.56 -6.37
N LYS A 209 2.10 -11.56 -6.00
CA LYS A 209 3.21 -11.06 -6.84
C LYS A 209 4.29 -12.12 -7.04
N ILE A 210 4.67 -12.84 -5.98
CA ILE A 210 5.66 -13.92 -6.06
C ILE A 210 5.15 -15.06 -6.95
N PHE A 211 3.87 -15.42 -6.83
CA PHE A 211 3.28 -16.44 -7.68
C PHE A 211 3.35 -16.06 -9.17
N ASP A 212 3.06 -14.80 -9.51
CA ASP A 212 3.19 -14.33 -10.90
C ASP A 212 4.62 -14.47 -11.42
N GLN A 213 5.63 -14.12 -10.60
CA GLN A 213 7.04 -14.28 -10.96
C GLN A 213 7.43 -15.76 -11.12
N MET A 214 7.02 -16.62 -10.18
CA MET A 214 7.27 -18.05 -10.24
C MET A 214 6.63 -18.66 -11.50
N LYS A 215 5.41 -18.26 -11.82
CA LYS A 215 4.70 -18.74 -13.01
C LYS A 215 5.45 -18.40 -14.29
N LEU A 216 5.93 -17.16 -14.44
CA LEU A 216 6.76 -16.75 -15.57
C LEU A 216 8.03 -17.59 -15.69
N GLN A 217 8.71 -17.88 -14.57
CA GLN A 217 9.91 -18.72 -14.55
C GLN A 217 9.59 -20.16 -14.94
N VAL A 218 8.53 -20.75 -14.40
CA VAL A 218 8.09 -22.10 -14.73
C VAL A 218 7.69 -22.21 -16.20
N ASP A 219 6.97 -21.23 -16.74
CA ASP A 219 6.60 -21.22 -18.15
C ASP A 219 7.84 -21.12 -19.05
N SER A 220 8.85 -20.33 -18.67
CA SER A 220 10.13 -20.20 -19.38
C SER A 220 10.92 -21.53 -19.36
N VAL A 221 11.00 -22.16 -18.19
CA VAL A 221 11.66 -23.48 -18.07
C VAL A 221 10.92 -24.53 -18.89
N ASN A 222 9.58 -24.56 -18.85
CA ASN A 222 8.77 -25.49 -19.63
C ASN A 222 8.95 -25.30 -21.13
N ALA A 223 9.13 -24.07 -21.61
CA ALA A 223 9.44 -23.81 -23.00
C ALA A 223 10.81 -24.40 -23.42
N MET A 224 11.81 -24.38 -22.53
CA MET A 224 13.15 -24.95 -22.79
C MET A 224 13.13 -26.45 -22.72
N ILE A 225 12.55 -27.05 -21.68
CA ILE A 225 12.58 -28.51 -21.49
C ILE A 225 11.66 -29.23 -22.48
N GLY A 226 10.63 -28.59 -22.99
CA GLY A 226 9.79 -29.14 -24.06
C GLY A 226 10.54 -29.45 -25.33
N GLN A 227 11.62 -28.73 -25.64
CA GLN A 227 12.47 -28.95 -26.79
C GLN A 227 13.37 -30.21 -26.65
N ILE A 228 13.63 -30.67 -25.44
CA ILE A 228 14.45 -31.85 -25.14
C ILE A 228 13.61 -33.05 -24.66
N GLY A 229 12.28 -32.98 -24.80
CA GLY A 229 11.37 -34.10 -24.53
C GLY A 229 11.15 -34.40 -23.03
N MET A 230 11.47 -33.48 -22.13
CA MET A 230 11.25 -33.67 -20.69
C MET A 230 9.80 -33.38 -20.26
N THR A 231 9.42 -33.96 -19.11
CA THR A 231 8.11 -33.77 -18.50
C THR A 231 7.96 -32.35 -18.01
N ARG A 232 6.74 -31.83 -18.13
CA ARG A 232 6.41 -30.47 -17.71
C ARG A 232 6.56 -30.27 -16.19
N ILE A 233 7.15 -29.15 -15.77
CA ILE A 233 7.17 -28.70 -14.39
C ILE A 233 5.87 -27.96 -14.10
N SER A 234 5.25 -28.23 -12.93
CA SER A 234 4.05 -27.55 -12.46
C SER A 234 4.25 -26.98 -11.05
N ILE A 235 3.41 -26.02 -10.69
CA ILE A 235 3.35 -25.46 -9.33
C ILE A 235 2.22 -26.19 -8.60
N ALA A 236 2.52 -26.81 -7.44
CA ALA A 236 1.51 -27.44 -6.58
C ALA A 236 1.51 -26.79 -5.20
N ILE A 237 0.36 -26.79 -4.52
CA ILE A 237 0.20 -26.30 -3.15
C ILE A 237 -0.15 -27.48 -2.24
N GLY A 238 0.76 -27.85 -1.36
CA GLY A 238 0.59 -28.99 -0.47
C GLY A 238 0.42 -30.30 -1.23
N HIS A 239 -0.54 -31.11 -0.82
CA HIS A 239 -0.90 -32.37 -1.47
C HIS A 239 -2.02 -32.23 -2.52
N ASP A 240 -2.41 -31.02 -2.80
CA ASP A 240 -3.52 -30.72 -3.72
C ASP A 240 -3.05 -30.67 -5.18
N LYS A 241 -4.04 -30.54 -6.07
CA LYS A 241 -3.85 -30.53 -7.52
C LYS A 241 -2.93 -29.39 -7.97
N ASP A 242 -2.27 -29.60 -9.10
CA ASP A 242 -1.47 -28.58 -9.76
C ASP A 242 -2.22 -27.26 -9.89
N VAL A 243 -1.59 -26.17 -9.45
CA VAL A 243 -2.11 -24.83 -9.59
C VAL A 243 -1.55 -24.23 -10.86
N THR A 244 -2.40 -24.11 -11.86
CA THR A 244 -1.98 -23.68 -13.21
C THR A 244 -2.34 -22.22 -13.48
N THR A 245 -3.28 -21.64 -12.74
CA THR A 245 -3.72 -20.26 -12.97
C THR A 245 -3.61 -19.39 -11.72
N LYS A 246 -3.43 -18.09 -11.95
CA LYS A 246 -3.44 -17.07 -10.88
C LYS A 246 -4.76 -17.06 -10.11
N GLU A 247 -5.87 -17.29 -10.81
CA GLU A 247 -7.21 -17.33 -10.19
C GLU A 247 -7.33 -18.51 -9.21
N GLN A 248 -6.83 -19.68 -9.58
CA GLN A 248 -6.81 -20.85 -8.69
C GLN A 248 -5.99 -20.57 -7.44
N PHE A 249 -4.78 -20.02 -7.62
CA PHE A 249 -3.90 -19.65 -6.52
C PHE A 249 -4.55 -18.61 -5.60
N SER A 250 -5.08 -17.52 -6.19
CA SER A 250 -5.77 -16.46 -5.46
C SER A 250 -6.91 -16.99 -4.60
N LYS A 251 -7.74 -17.88 -5.14
CA LYS A 251 -8.85 -18.49 -4.41
C LYS A 251 -8.40 -19.29 -3.19
N ILE A 252 -7.35 -20.10 -3.35
CA ILE A 252 -6.81 -20.91 -2.25
C ILE A 252 -6.27 -20.01 -1.15
N ILE A 253 -5.43 -19.03 -1.50
CA ILE A 253 -4.82 -18.13 -0.52
C ILE A 253 -5.88 -17.24 0.13
N GLN A 254 -6.84 -16.73 -0.63
CA GLN A 254 -7.94 -15.92 -0.10
C GLN A 254 -8.78 -16.69 0.92
N LYS A 255 -9.16 -17.94 0.60
CA LYS A 255 -9.89 -18.81 1.52
C LYS A 255 -9.11 -19.06 2.82
N LYS A 256 -7.81 -19.35 2.73
CA LYS A 256 -6.95 -19.55 3.89
C LYS A 256 -6.82 -18.26 4.72
N SER A 257 -6.66 -17.11 4.08
CA SER A 257 -6.56 -15.81 4.76
C SER A 257 -7.86 -15.46 5.51
N TRP A 258 -9.02 -15.71 4.93
CA TRP A 258 -10.30 -15.53 5.59
C TRP A 258 -10.45 -16.45 6.82
N ASN A 259 -10.12 -17.72 6.67
CA ASN A 259 -10.18 -18.67 7.80
C ASN A 259 -9.25 -18.24 8.94
N HIS A 260 -8.07 -17.71 8.61
CA HIS A 260 -7.14 -17.21 9.61
C HIS A 260 -7.69 -15.99 10.37
N ILE A 261 -8.30 -15.01 9.66
CA ILE A 261 -8.96 -13.87 10.31
C ILE A 261 -10.02 -14.36 11.31
N PHE A 262 -10.88 -15.28 10.89
CA PHE A 262 -11.95 -15.79 11.74
C PHE A 262 -11.43 -16.57 12.96
N ALA A 263 -10.40 -17.39 12.79
CA ALA A 263 -9.78 -18.12 13.89
C ALA A 263 -9.16 -17.17 14.93
N LYS A 264 -8.41 -16.15 14.49
CA LYS A 264 -7.81 -15.15 15.39
C LYS A 264 -8.83 -14.28 16.13
N MET A 265 -9.98 -14.02 15.52
CA MET A 265 -11.05 -13.25 16.18
C MET A 265 -11.74 -14.02 17.33
N ASN A 266 -11.31 -15.25 17.65
CA ASN A 266 -11.97 -16.12 18.65
C ASN A 266 -13.50 -16.22 18.46
N MET A 267 -13.95 -16.08 17.21
CA MET A 267 -15.37 -16.01 16.85
C MET A 267 -16.13 -17.26 17.28
N GLU A 268 -15.45 -18.41 17.39
CA GLU A 268 -16.05 -19.67 17.84
C GLU A 268 -16.67 -19.58 19.24
N LYS A 269 -16.15 -18.68 20.10
CA LYS A 269 -16.70 -18.46 21.45
C LYS A 269 -17.92 -17.55 21.48
N TYR A 270 -18.14 -16.77 20.43
CA TYR A 270 -19.12 -15.67 20.41
C TYR A 270 -20.20 -15.81 19.33
N VAL A 271 -20.10 -16.82 18.47
CA VAL A 271 -20.98 -16.98 17.31
C VAL A 271 -21.68 -18.31 17.39
N THR A 272 -23.00 -18.29 17.17
CA THR A 272 -23.79 -19.53 17.09
C THR A 272 -23.38 -20.35 15.88
N SER A 273 -23.60 -21.67 15.94
CA SER A 273 -23.33 -22.58 14.80
C SER A 273 -23.99 -22.18 13.48
N GLY A 274 -25.14 -21.49 13.56
CA GLY A 274 -25.82 -20.93 12.40
C GLY A 274 -25.03 -19.80 11.74
N VAL A 275 -24.54 -18.85 12.53
CA VAL A 275 -23.75 -17.71 12.03
C VAL A 275 -22.41 -18.19 11.46
N MET A 276 -21.77 -19.20 12.08
CA MET A 276 -20.56 -19.83 11.51
C MET A 276 -20.82 -20.48 10.16
N LYS A 277 -21.98 -21.12 9.99
CA LYS A 277 -22.38 -21.70 8.71
C LYS A 277 -22.57 -20.63 7.63
N ASP A 278 -23.18 -19.51 8.00
CA ASP A 278 -23.38 -18.37 7.08
C ASP A 278 -22.06 -17.69 6.74
N ILE A 279 -21.12 -17.55 7.70
CA ILE A 279 -19.76 -17.05 7.46
C ILE A 279 -18.99 -17.99 6.51
N ASN A 280 -19.04 -19.30 6.75
CA ASN A 280 -18.38 -20.26 5.86
C ASN A 280 -18.96 -20.22 4.44
N LYS A 281 -20.29 -20.16 4.33
CA LYS A 281 -20.98 -19.99 3.05
C LYS A 281 -20.59 -18.66 2.38
N PHE A 282 -20.49 -17.58 3.15
CA PHE A 282 -20.04 -16.29 2.66
C PHE A 282 -18.58 -16.36 2.14
N VAL A 283 -17.67 -16.98 2.90
CA VAL A 283 -16.27 -17.18 2.46
C VAL A 283 -16.21 -17.99 1.15
N GLU A 284 -17.07 -19.00 1.01
CA GLU A 284 -17.15 -19.80 -0.21
C GLU A 284 -17.75 -19.03 -1.40
N THR A 285 -18.68 -18.12 -1.15
CA THR A 285 -19.30 -17.28 -2.20
C THR A 285 -18.47 -16.06 -2.58
N GLN A 286 -17.56 -15.62 -1.70
CA GLN A 286 -16.73 -14.42 -1.90
C GLN A 286 -15.47 -14.66 -2.77
N GLU A 287 -15.41 -15.74 -3.53
CA GLU A 287 -14.33 -15.98 -4.52
C GLU A 287 -14.11 -14.81 -5.50
N LYS A 288 -15.10 -13.94 -5.66
CA LYS A 288 -15.08 -12.79 -6.58
C LYS A 288 -14.79 -11.46 -5.91
N VAL A 289 -14.77 -11.38 -4.57
CA VAL A 289 -14.54 -10.13 -3.85
C VAL A 289 -13.06 -10.01 -3.52
N PRO A 290 -12.38 -8.95 -3.98
CA PRO A 290 -10.97 -8.76 -3.71
C PRO A 290 -10.66 -8.76 -2.21
N PHE A 291 -9.58 -9.44 -1.82
CA PHE A 291 -9.08 -9.48 -0.44
C PHE A 291 -8.38 -8.16 -0.13
N THR A 292 -9.15 -7.15 0.25
CA THR A 292 -8.70 -5.79 0.56
C THR A 292 -9.13 -5.39 1.96
N MET A 293 -8.39 -4.45 2.56
CA MET A 293 -8.72 -3.88 3.87
C MET A 293 -10.18 -3.43 3.95
N LYS A 294 -10.65 -2.68 2.94
CA LYS A 294 -12.02 -2.18 2.87
C LYS A 294 -13.07 -3.30 2.94
N ASN A 295 -12.84 -4.37 2.19
CA ASN A 295 -13.78 -5.50 2.15
C ASN A 295 -13.73 -6.29 3.45
N ILE A 296 -12.56 -6.43 4.07
CA ILE A 296 -12.39 -7.08 5.37
C ILE A 296 -13.14 -6.30 6.44
N TYR A 297 -12.94 -4.98 6.54
CA TYR A 297 -13.65 -4.15 7.52
C TYR A 297 -15.16 -4.14 7.30
N ARG A 298 -15.60 -4.04 6.05
CA ARG A 298 -17.04 -4.11 5.74
C ARG A 298 -17.66 -5.42 6.22
N MET A 299 -16.96 -6.52 6.05
CA MET A 299 -17.45 -7.81 6.51
C MET A 299 -17.45 -7.90 8.04
N LEU A 300 -16.39 -7.42 8.70
CA LEU A 300 -16.33 -7.35 10.15
C LEU A 300 -17.49 -6.51 10.71
N GLN A 301 -17.83 -5.40 10.09
CA GLN A 301 -18.97 -4.56 10.47
C GLN A 301 -20.31 -5.31 10.33
N ILE A 302 -20.49 -6.07 9.24
CA ILE A 302 -21.71 -6.89 9.03
C ILE A 302 -21.82 -7.94 10.14
N ILE A 303 -20.73 -8.63 10.47
CA ILE A 303 -20.71 -9.67 11.51
C ILE A 303 -21.05 -9.08 12.89
N VAL A 304 -20.45 -7.94 13.22
CA VAL A 304 -20.71 -7.23 14.49
C VAL A 304 -22.16 -6.71 14.55
N GLY A 305 -22.65 -6.12 13.44
CA GLY A 305 -24.03 -5.62 13.35
C GLY A 305 -25.08 -6.74 13.51
N THR A 306 -24.87 -7.87 12.84
CA THR A 306 -25.77 -9.05 12.93
C THR A 306 -25.79 -9.61 14.37
N ARG A 307 -24.68 -9.53 15.10
CA ARG A 307 -24.59 -9.91 16.51
C ARG A 307 -25.49 -9.05 17.39
N GLN A 308 -25.50 -7.74 17.19
CA GLN A 308 -26.28 -6.80 17.98
C GLN A 308 -27.80 -7.01 17.77
N GLU A 309 -28.20 -7.28 16.55
CA GLU A 309 -29.60 -7.65 16.24
C GLU A 309 -30.00 -8.99 16.84
N THR A 310 -29.12 -10.00 16.83
CA THR A 310 -29.40 -11.33 17.38
C THR A 310 -29.48 -11.26 18.92
N PHE A 311 -28.66 -10.46 19.56
CA PHE A 311 -28.69 -10.22 21.01
C PHE A 311 -29.97 -9.48 21.42
N ASN A 312 -30.36 -8.44 20.66
CA ASN A 312 -31.59 -7.68 20.92
C ASN A 312 -32.89 -8.48 20.66
N ARG A 313 -32.82 -9.58 19.90
CA ARG A 313 -33.98 -10.49 19.70
C ARG A 313 -34.05 -11.60 20.77
N ALA A 314 -32.97 -11.82 21.50
CA ALA A 314 -32.89 -12.83 22.55
C ALA A 314 -33.19 -12.28 23.98
N LEU A 315 -33.30 -10.96 24.10
CA LEU A 315 -33.84 -10.23 25.27
C LEU A 315 -35.31 -9.90 25.03
#